data_d642c2a567d62754862fb2ac96ba6519
#
_entry.id   d642c2a567d62754862fb2ac96ba6519
#
_cell.length_a   1.000
_cell.length_b   1.000
_cell.length_c   1.000
_cell.angle_alpha   90.00
_cell.angle_beta   90.00
_cell.angle_gamma   90.00
#
_symmetry.space_group_name_H-M   'P 1'
#
loop_
_entity.id
_entity.type
_entity.pdbx_description
1 polymer ?
#
loop_
_entity_poly.entity_id
_entity_poly.type
_entity_poly.pdbx_seq_one_letter_code
_entity_poly.pdbx_strand_id
1 'polypeptide(L)'
;MNKKNKITLIIIAVLLIIGMSGIIYKRFDLTAEKRYTLSDYTIKVLENVKKPMTIEVYLDGDFPASFKQLQNETKFMLHEFRKINPKIDYKFRDPIAEKIQQDTLKGMGMQPSILPDMKDGKISEIVMFTYAAIKYNGYGTSVLLIVQQSGIDAATQLNKSIENLEYNFASTIKGMTEETAKNIGFLVNQQELKPDEFRGFMDLAMENYNIGPIIPENKTELSLADVPKLKQMDALVIAKPRKAFTDNEKVILDQYIMNGGKTLWMIDAVNAEMDTLFQAKKIMAYPLDLNLTDFMFNYGLRINPALTKDMKKSALVRIVSGEVAGNPQYSSFLWPYFPLGIAETKNPITKNINPVKFEFPTSIDTLGRKNIKTRVIFESSERTISKTVPNYVALSEIVRADSIGEMERPAPPKIFAVALEGKFTSAYATRSEKNTYPGFRAQSPENKMLVIADGDIARNQIWKGQPLPLGEDLLTKEHYGNAQFLRNALDYLLDDSNLMDLRDRTIEVRLLDRQRIDAEKSDWQWINLLLPLGILGVLGASSYFLRKKMFS
;
A
#
# COMPACT_ATOMS: atom_id res chain seq x y z
N MET A 1 41.40 40.21 -37.66
CA MET A 1 39.96 40.48 -37.34
C MET A 1 39.91 41.62 -36.33
N ASN A 2 39.28 42.71 -36.71
CA ASN A 2 39.25 43.95 -35.91
C ASN A 2 38.52 43.69 -34.55
N LYS A 3 38.95 44.38 -33.48
CA LYS A 3 38.39 44.22 -32.12
C LYS A 3 36.86 44.36 -32.10
N LYS A 4 36.29 45.25 -32.96
CA LYS A 4 34.83 45.42 -33.16
C LYS A 4 34.17 44.12 -33.69
N ASN A 5 34.78 43.46 -34.69
CA ASN A 5 34.23 42.25 -35.30
C ASN A 5 34.23 41.05 -34.34
N LYS A 6 35.21 40.97 -33.40
CA LYS A 6 35.20 39.93 -32.34
C LYS A 6 34.05 40.13 -31.35
N ILE A 7 33.79 41.37 -30.93
CA ILE A 7 32.69 41.71 -30.02
C ILE A 7 31.33 41.41 -30.66
N THR A 8 31.17 41.82 -31.94
CA THR A 8 29.93 41.53 -32.69
C THR A 8 29.69 40.03 -32.84
N LEU A 9 30.74 39.23 -33.08
CA LEU A 9 30.64 37.77 -33.19
C LEU A 9 30.29 37.10 -31.88
N ILE A 10 30.80 37.60 -30.74
CA ILE A 10 30.44 37.11 -29.39
C ILE A 10 28.97 37.46 -29.09
N ILE A 11 28.50 38.66 -29.41
CA ILE A 11 27.10 39.05 -29.20
C ILE A 11 26.16 38.17 -30.05
N ILE A 12 26.50 37.92 -31.31
CA ILE A 12 25.71 37.02 -32.18
C ILE A 12 25.71 35.59 -31.64
N ALA A 13 26.85 35.07 -31.14
CA ALA A 13 26.92 33.74 -30.54
C ALA A 13 26.08 33.65 -29.28
N VAL A 14 26.09 34.65 -28.40
CA VAL A 14 25.26 34.72 -27.18
C VAL A 14 23.77 34.81 -27.56
N LEU A 15 23.39 35.60 -28.55
CA LEU A 15 22.01 35.67 -29.01
C LEU A 15 21.53 34.37 -29.67
N LEU A 16 22.40 33.67 -30.40
CA LEU A 16 22.13 32.34 -30.94
C LEU A 16 21.94 31.30 -29.82
N ILE A 17 22.78 31.31 -28.77
CA ILE A 17 22.65 30.42 -27.61
C ILE A 17 21.34 30.69 -26.87
N ILE A 18 20.99 31.96 -26.65
CA ILE A 18 19.71 32.36 -26.02
C ILE A 18 18.53 31.95 -26.94
N GLY A 19 18.60 32.14 -28.25
CA GLY A 19 17.56 31.73 -29.19
C GLY A 19 17.41 30.19 -29.25
N MET A 20 18.52 29.46 -29.28
CA MET A 20 18.52 28.00 -29.27
C MET A 20 18.05 27.43 -27.93
N SER A 21 18.29 28.09 -26.80
CA SER A 21 17.82 27.66 -25.49
C SER A 21 16.29 27.64 -25.36
N GLY A 22 15.59 28.49 -26.13
CA GLY A 22 14.14 28.51 -26.24
C GLY A 22 13.56 27.40 -27.11
N ILE A 23 14.37 26.85 -28.05
CA ILE A 23 13.94 25.79 -28.98
C ILE A 23 14.30 24.39 -28.43
N ILE A 24 15.43 24.28 -27.73
CA ILE A 24 15.91 23.02 -27.14
C ILE A 24 15.71 23.09 -25.62
N TYR A 25 14.45 23.14 -25.19
CA TYR A 25 14.13 23.06 -23.76
C TYR A 25 14.14 21.59 -23.32
N LYS A 26 15.32 21.07 -23.05
CA LYS A 26 15.46 19.76 -22.38
C LYS A 26 15.68 20.00 -20.90
N ARG A 27 14.66 19.69 -20.08
CA ARG A 27 14.77 19.76 -18.64
C ARG A 27 15.61 18.58 -18.16
N PHE A 28 16.70 18.87 -17.44
CA PHE A 28 17.49 17.86 -16.75
C PHE A 28 17.08 17.87 -15.28
N ASP A 29 16.61 16.73 -14.82
CA ASP A 29 16.37 16.52 -13.40
C ASP A 29 17.71 16.27 -12.71
N LEU A 30 18.19 17.27 -11.97
CA LEU A 30 19.46 17.25 -11.23
C LEU A 30 19.29 16.73 -9.80
N THR A 31 18.08 16.32 -9.40
CA THR A 31 17.86 15.71 -8.10
C THR A 31 18.43 14.30 -8.06
N ALA A 32 19.03 13.91 -6.93
CA ALA A 32 19.66 12.60 -6.77
C ALA A 32 18.63 11.46 -6.97
N GLU A 33 17.40 11.68 -6.55
CA GLU A 33 16.29 10.72 -6.61
C GLU A 33 15.46 10.81 -7.91
N LYS A 34 15.86 11.66 -8.89
CA LYS A 34 15.08 11.95 -10.12
C LYS A 34 13.61 12.29 -9.80
N ARG A 35 13.42 13.15 -8.83
CA ARG A 35 12.12 13.50 -8.23
C ARG A 35 11.10 14.03 -9.21
N TYR A 36 11.56 14.76 -10.23
CA TYR A 36 10.72 15.39 -11.25
C TYR A 36 10.65 14.61 -12.57
N THR A 37 11.15 13.37 -12.57
CA THR A 37 11.12 12.48 -13.73
C THR A 37 10.08 11.40 -13.49
N LEU A 38 9.05 11.37 -14.33
CA LEU A 38 8.05 10.31 -14.29
C LEU A 38 8.68 8.96 -14.69
N SER A 39 8.15 7.90 -14.13
CA SER A 39 8.56 6.54 -14.48
C SER A 39 8.10 6.18 -15.90
N ASP A 40 8.83 5.26 -16.52
CA ASP A 40 8.45 4.73 -17.84
C ASP A 40 7.06 4.07 -17.80
N TYR A 41 6.69 3.53 -16.65
CA TYR A 41 5.37 2.98 -16.43
C TYR A 41 4.28 4.06 -16.49
N THR A 42 4.43 5.13 -15.70
CA THR A 42 3.48 6.26 -15.70
C THR A 42 3.35 6.84 -17.10
N ILE A 43 4.45 6.98 -17.83
CA ILE A 43 4.43 7.45 -19.21
C ILE A 43 3.52 6.57 -20.08
N LYS A 44 3.68 5.25 -20.02
CA LYS A 44 2.82 4.29 -20.76
C LYS A 44 1.35 4.39 -20.38
N VAL A 45 1.04 4.56 -19.09
CA VAL A 45 -0.35 4.73 -18.62
C VAL A 45 -0.94 6.02 -19.20
N LEU A 46 -0.20 7.12 -19.18
CA LEU A 46 -0.66 8.40 -19.72
C LEU A 46 -0.86 8.36 -21.25
N GLU A 47 0.01 7.68 -21.98
CA GLU A 47 -0.12 7.47 -23.43
C GLU A 47 -1.39 6.69 -23.80
N ASN A 48 -1.87 5.83 -22.90
CA ASN A 48 -3.10 5.07 -23.08
C ASN A 48 -4.39 5.87 -22.86
N VAL A 49 -4.32 7.11 -22.40
CA VAL A 49 -5.49 8.00 -22.28
C VAL A 49 -5.97 8.42 -23.67
N LYS A 50 -7.03 7.80 -24.18
CA LYS A 50 -7.55 8.00 -25.55
C LYS A 50 -8.54 9.15 -25.66
N LYS A 51 -9.28 9.47 -24.60
CA LYS A 51 -10.33 10.50 -24.54
C LYS A 51 -9.92 11.65 -23.61
N PRO A 52 -10.59 12.81 -23.66
CA PRO A 52 -10.34 13.88 -22.70
C PRO A 52 -10.52 13.42 -21.26
N MET A 53 -9.54 13.74 -20.42
CA MET A 53 -9.53 13.49 -19.00
C MET A 53 -9.39 14.80 -18.24
N THR A 54 -10.20 15.00 -17.21
CA THR A 54 -10.15 16.19 -16.36
C THR A 54 -9.81 15.80 -14.94
N ILE A 55 -8.82 16.48 -14.34
CA ILE A 55 -8.39 16.28 -12.96
C ILE A 55 -8.67 17.56 -12.16
N GLU A 56 -9.57 17.50 -11.20
CA GLU A 56 -9.91 18.61 -10.30
C GLU A 56 -9.25 18.36 -8.94
N VAL A 57 -8.26 19.17 -8.58
CA VAL A 57 -7.52 19.04 -7.31
C VAL A 57 -8.14 19.97 -6.27
N TYR A 58 -8.69 19.44 -5.20
CA TYR A 58 -9.37 20.21 -4.14
C TYR A 58 -8.41 20.67 -3.02
N LEU A 59 -7.13 20.68 -3.31
CA LEU A 59 -6.09 21.17 -2.41
C LEU A 59 -5.65 22.57 -2.88
N ASP A 60 -6.53 23.56 -2.72
CA ASP A 60 -6.25 24.97 -2.94
C ASP A 60 -6.83 25.81 -1.79
N GLY A 61 -6.19 26.98 -1.50
CA GLY A 61 -6.57 27.85 -0.40
C GLY A 61 -5.39 28.32 0.45
N ASP A 62 -5.71 28.86 1.64
CA ASP A 62 -4.73 29.30 2.65
C ASP A 62 -4.40 28.16 3.61
N PHE A 63 -3.29 27.48 3.37
CA PHE A 63 -2.86 26.31 4.13
C PHE A 63 -1.51 26.53 4.79
N PRO A 64 -1.16 25.74 5.84
CA PRO A 64 0.19 25.63 6.36
C PRO A 64 1.21 25.29 5.27
N ALA A 65 2.47 25.72 5.46
CA ALA A 65 3.54 25.56 4.47
C ALA A 65 3.73 24.11 3.97
N SER A 66 3.50 23.12 4.83
CA SER A 66 3.57 21.70 4.48
C SER A 66 2.56 21.30 3.40
N PHE A 67 1.33 21.77 3.50
CA PHE A 67 0.29 21.48 2.48
C PHE A 67 0.49 22.27 1.19
N LYS A 68 1.05 23.48 1.28
CA LYS A 68 1.52 24.23 0.08
C LYS A 68 2.56 23.44 -0.70
N GLN A 69 3.44 22.74 0.01
CA GLN A 69 4.43 21.88 -0.64
C GLN A 69 3.76 20.70 -1.36
N LEU A 70 2.81 19.99 -0.72
CA LEU A 70 2.04 18.91 -1.35
C LEU A 70 1.29 19.42 -2.58
N GLN A 71 0.66 20.60 -2.50
CA GLN A 71 0.00 21.27 -3.61
C GLN A 71 0.96 21.50 -4.77
N ASN A 72 2.15 22.06 -4.50
CA ASN A 72 3.15 22.37 -5.51
C ASN A 72 3.67 21.09 -6.20
N GLU A 73 3.97 20.04 -5.44
CA GLU A 73 4.42 18.76 -6.00
C GLU A 73 3.34 18.13 -6.88
N THR A 74 2.09 18.16 -6.43
CA THR A 74 0.94 17.71 -7.24
C THR A 74 0.82 18.51 -8.52
N LYS A 75 0.97 19.84 -8.47
CA LYS A 75 0.92 20.73 -9.64
C LYS A 75 2.04 20.43 -10.62
N PHE A 76 3.27 20.23 -10.14
CA PHE A 76 4.40 19.88 -11.01
C PHE A 76 4.18 18.55 -11.71
N MET A 77 3.74 17.53 -10.98
CA MET A 77 3.48 16.21 -11.54
C MET A 77 2.37 16.25 -12.60
N LEU A 78 1.24 16.90 -12.32
CA LEU A 78 0.13 17.01 -13.29
C LEU A 78 0.52 17.86 -14.51
N HIS A 79 1.42 18.81 -14.35
CA HIS A 79 2.00 19.54 -15.47
C HIS A 79 2.80 18.61 -16.41
N GLU A 80 3.62 17.71 -15.85
CA GLU A 80 4.33 16.70 -16.64
C GLU A 80 3.35 15.71 -17.29
N PHE A 81 2.26 15.31 -16.60
CA PHE A 81 1.20 14.48 -17.21
C PHE A 81 0.61 15.12 -18.47
N ARG A 82 0.24 16.41 -18.40
CA ARG A 82 -0.31 17.15 -19.53
C ARG A 82 0.69 17.31 -20.68
N LYS A 83 1.99 17.40 -20.39
CA LYS A 83 3.02 17.42 -21.44
C LYS A 83 3.10 16.11 -22.21
N ILE A 84 2.98 14.97 -21.52
CA ILE A 84 3.01 13.64 -22.14
C ILE A 84 1.74 13.43 -22.95
N ASN A 85 0.58 13.75 -22.38
CA ASN A 85 -0.69 13.62 -23.08
C ASN A 85 -1.55 14.89 -22.92
N PRO A 86 -1.66 15.72 -23.97
CA PRO A 86 -2.45 16.96 -23.93
C PRO A 86 -3.96 16.75 -23.71
N LYS A 87 -4.47 15.51 -23.79
CA LYS A 87 -5.87 15.20 -23.47
C LYS A 87 -6.15 15.21 -21.97
N ILE A 88 -5.10 15.27 -21.14
CA ILE A 88 -5.20 15.38 -19.69
C ILE A 88 -5.15 16.87 -19.34
N ASP A 89 -6.25 17.38 -18.83
CA ASP A 89 -6.32 18.72 -18.27
C ASP A 89 -6.52 18.68 -16.76
N TYR A 90 -6.00 19.70 -16.06
CA TYR A 90 -6.12 19.77 -14.62
C TYR A 90 -6.37 21.19 -14.14
N LYS A 91 -7.08 21.32 -13.02
CA LYS A 91 -7.31 22.59 -12.34
C LYS A 91 -7.30 22.37 -10.82
N PHE A 92 -6.81 23.39 -10.12
CA PHE A 92 -6.91 23.46 -8.66
C PHE A 92 -8.16 24.25 -8.29
N ARG A 93 -8.84 23.80 -7.25
CA ARG A 93 -10.07 24.40 -6.77
C ARG A 93 -10.01 24.58 -5.25
N ASP A 94 -10.39 25.74 -4.79
CA ASP A 94 -10.61 26.02 -3.38
C ASP A 94 -12.09 25.77 -3.05
N PRO A 95 -12.43 24.65 -2.35
CA PRO A 95 -13.82 24.32 -2.05
C PRO A 95 -14.52 25.36 -1.19
N ILE A 96 -13.75 26.09 -0.37
CA ILE A 96 -14.29 27.10 0.56
C ILE A 96 -14.56 28.39 -0.18
N ALA A 97 -13.58 28.91 -0.94
CA ALA A 97 -13.75 30.13 -1.74
C ALA A 97 -14.81 29.97 -2.83
N GLU A 98 -14.89 28.80 -3.47
CA GLU A 98 -15.89 28.46 -4.48
C GLU A 98 -17.25 28.06 -3.89
N LYS A 99 -17.39 28.02 -2.55
CA LYS A 99 -18.62 27.63 -1.83
C LYS A 99 -19.18 26.28 -2.26
N ILE A 100 -18.30 25.31 -2.54
CA ILE A 100 -18.71 23.94 -2.88
C ILE A 100 -19.31 23.32 -1.63
N GLN A 101 -20.52 22.77 -1.75
CA GLN A 101 -21.18 22.12 -0.62
C GLN A 101 -20.37 20.89 -0.19
N GLN A 102 -20.02 20.81 1.10
CA GLN A 102 -19.25 19.70 1.66
C GLN A 102 -19.92 18.35 1.42
N ASP A 103 -21.25 18.31 1.45
CA ASP A 103 -22.01 17.08 1.20
C ASP A 103 -21.84 16.55 -0.23
N THR A 104 -21.64 17.45 -1.21
CA THR A 104 -21.28 17.05 -2.58
C THR A 104 -19.94 16.34 -2.61
N LEU A 105 -18.93 16.88 -1.92
CA LEU A 105 -17.60 16.27 -1.84
C LEU A 105 -17.62 14.96 -1.05
N LYS A 106 -18.38 14.92 0.06
CA LYS A 106 -18.58 13.67 0.83
C LYS A 106 -19.29 12.60 -0.01
N GLY A 107 -20.26 12.98 -0.83
CA GLY A 107 -20.92 12.08 -1.78
C GLY A 107 -19.99 11.51 -2.84
N MET A 108 -18.87 12.19 -3.13
CA MET A 108 -17.76 11.69 -3.98
C MET A 108 -16.72 10.87 -3.20
N GLY A 109 -16.97 10.53 -1.94
CA GLY A 109 -16.05 9.79 -1.08
C GLY A 109 -14.94 10.65 -0.45
N MET A 110 -14.98 11.98 -0.58
CA MET A 110 -13.95 12.88 -0.05
C MET A 110 -14.30 13.34 1.35
N GLN A 111 -13.50 12.98 2.33
CA GLN A 111 -13.67 13.40 3.72
C GLN A 111 -12.85 14.66 4.02
N PRO A 112 -13.39 15.65 4.71
CA PRO A 112 -12.62 16.82 5.12
C PRO A 112 -11.58 16.43 6.18
N SER A 113 -10.40 17.01 6.07
CA SER A 113 -9.38 17.02 7.13
C SER A 113 -9.51 18.33 7.91
N ILE A 114 -9.60 18.24 9.24
CA ILE A 114 -9.70 19.40 10.13
C ILE A 114 -8.36 19.55 10.83
N LEU A 115 -7.71 20.69 10.64
CA LEU A 115 -6.43 21.01 11.30
C LEU A 115 -6.64 22.15 12.29
N PRO A 116 -6.12 22.03 13.54
CA PRO A 116 -6.07 23.17 14.45
C PRO A 116 -5.06 24.20 13.91
N ASP A 117 -5.48 25.45 13.84
CA ASP A 117 -4.63 26.60 13.51
C ASP A 117 -4.60 27.59 14.66
N MET A 118 -3.42 28.07 15.00
CA MET A 118 -3.26 29.12 16.02
C MET A 118 -2.89 30.42 15.34
N LYS A 119 -3.88 31.28 15.09
CA LYS A 119 -3.69 32.65 14.63
C LYS A 119 -4.05 33.62 15.75
N ASP A 120 -3.14 34.54 16.06
CA ASP A 120 -3.33 35.63 17.03
C ASP A 120 -3.81 35.17 18.43
N GLY A 121 -3.32 34.00 18.89
CA GLY A 121 -3.69 33.43 20.19
C GLY A 121 -5.09 32.82 20.25
N LYS A 122 -5.82 32.73 19.11
CA LYS A 122 -7.08 32.03 19.00
C LYS A 122 -6.90 30.71 18.27
N ILE A 123 -7.52 29.66 18.81
CA ILE A 123 -7.61 28.37 18.13
C ILE A 123 -8.71 28.49 17.09
N SER A 124 -8.36 28.35 15.82
CA SER A 124 -9.27 28.21 14.69
C SER A 124 -9.09 26.84 14.05
N GLU A 125 -10.06 26.39 13.28
CA GLU A 125 -10.00 25.14 12.55
C GLU A 125 -9.90 25.45 11.05
N ILE A 126 -8.91 24.85 10.38
CA ILE A 126 -8.81 24.87 8.92
C ILE A 126 -9.42 23.57 8.40
N VAL A 127 -10.51 23.71 7.65
CA VAL A 127 -11.12 22.60 6.91
C VAL A 127 -10.49 22.52 5.54
N MET A 128 -9.96 21.37 5.18
CA MET A 128 -9.33 21.15 3.86
C MET A 128 -9.73 19.81 3.27
N PHE A 129 -9.67 19.72 1.95
CA PHE A 129 -9.88 18.49 1.21
C PHE A 129 -8.56 18.10 0.50
N THR A 130 -7.96 17.01 0.93
CA THR A 130 -6.69 16.50 0.38
C THR A 130 -6.96 15.45 -0.70
N TYR A 131 -7.77 15.81 -1.69
CA TYR A 131 -8.24 14.91 -2.74
C TYR A 131 -8.14 15.54 -4.14
N ALA A 132 -8.08 14.69 -5.14
CA ALA A 132 -8.33 15.06 -6.54
C ALA A 132 -9.48 14.20 -7.09
N ALA A 133 -10.37 14.80 -7.89
CA ALA A 133 -11.36 14.07 -8.67
C ALA A 133 -10.85 13.88 -10.09
N ILE A 134 -10.88 12.66 -10.61
CA ILE A 134 -10.56 12.36 -12.01
C ILE A 134 -11.86 12.00 -12.74
N LYS A 135 -12.11 12.66 -13.87
CA LYS A 135 -13.27 12.40 -14.73
C LYS A 135 -12.78 11.91 -16.09
N TYR A 136 -13.25 10.78 -16.54
CA TYR A 136 -12.90 10.17 -17.81
C TYR A 136 -14.07 9.38 -18.37
N ASN A 137 -14.43 9.63 -19.64
CA ASN A 137 -15.46 8.90 -20.37
C ASN A 137 -16.83 8.80 -19.63
N GLY A 138 -17.23 9.86 -18.92
CA GLY A 138 -18.49 9.88 -18.16
C GLY A 138 -18.42 9.30 -16.75
N TYR A 139 -17.31 8.66 -16.37
CA TYR A 139 -17.05 8.13 -15.04
C TYR A 139 -16.19 9.09 -14.23
N GLY A 140 -16.37 9.09 -12.91
CA GLY A 140 -15.57 9.89 -11.99
C GLY A 140 -15.11 9.06 -10.79
N THR A 141 -13.89 9.31 -10.34
CA THR A 141 -13.35 8.72 -9.10
C THR A 141 -12.49 9.74 -8.36
N SER A 142 -12.20 9.48 -7.09
CA SER A 142 -11.37 10.34 -6.26
C SER A 142 -10.00 9.71 -5.97
N VAL A 143 -8.97 10.55 -5.87
CA VAL A 143 -7.61 10.17 -5.47
C VAL A 143 -7.30 10.87 -4.17
N LEU A 144 -6.92 10.13 -3.14
CA LEU A 144 -6.44 10.70 -1.89
C LEU A 144 -4.98 11.12 -2.05
N LEU A 145 -4.66 12.38 -1.74
CA LEU A 145 -3.32 12.97 -1.90
C LEU A 145 -2.44 12.81 -0.67
N ILE A 146 -3.04 12.54 0.50
CA ILE A 146 -2.33 12.42 1.77
C ILE A 146 -2.31 10.96 2.25
N VAL A 147 -1.17 10.52 2.77
CA VAL A 147 -1.07 9.22 3.44
C VAL A 147 -1.71 9.32 4.82
N GLN A 148 -2.71 8.49 5.07
CA GLN A 148 -3.35 8.37 6.37
C GLN A 148 -2.69 7.24 7.17
N GLN A 149 -1.62 7.56 7.88
CA GLN A 149 -0.93 6.61 8.74
C GLN A 149 -0.88 7.16 10.18
N SER A 150 -1.38 6.36 11.12
CA SER A 150 -1.40 6.71 12.54
C SER A 150 0.01 6.69 13.15
N GLY A 151 0.28 7.59 14.09
CA GLY A 151 1.51 7.56 14.88
C GLY A 151 2.76 8.10 14.18
N ILE A 152 2.63 8.74 13.01
CA ILE A 152 3.72 9.44 12.33
C ILE A 152 3.58 10.96 12.50
N ASP A 153 4.71 11.66 12.51
CA ASP A 153 4.72 13.12 12.55
C ASP A 153 4.29 13.73 11.19
N ALA A 154 3.89 15.00 11.23
CA ALA A 154 3.37 15.70 10.05
C ALA A 154 4.39 15.79 8.89
N ALA A 155 5.69 15.89 9.20
CA ALA A 155 6.73 15.96 8.17
C ALA A 155 6.91 14.62 7.47
N THR A 156 6.93 13.54 8.24
CA THR A 156 6.95 12.17 7.71
C THR A 156 5.70 11.87 6.89
N GLN A 157 4.52 12.29 7.37
CA GLN A 157 3.26 12.14 6.63
C GLN A 157 3.31 12.85 5.28
N LEU A 158 3.81 14.09 5.25
CA LEU A 158 3.97 14.87 4.03
C LEU A 158 4.92 14.18 3.03
N ASN A 159 6.08 13.74 3.50
CA ASN A 159 7.08 13.07 2.66
C ASN A 159 6.50 11.81 2.02
N LYS A 160 5.88 10.96 2.82
CA LYS A 160 5.20 9.74 2.33
C LYS A 160 4.06 10.05 1.36
N SER A 161 3.34 11.16 1.58
CA SER A 161 2.27 11.59 0.67
C SER A 161 2.84 11.99 -0.69
N ILE A 162 3.91 12.77 -0.72
CA ILE A 162 4.60 13.17 -1.95
C ILE A 162 5.17 11.94 -2.69
N GLU A 163 5.78 10.99 -1.98
CA GLU A 163 6.27 9.74 -2.57
C GLU A 163 5.17 8.94 -3.28
N ASN A 164 3.96 8.94 -2.72
CA ASN A 164 2.85 8.15 -3.24
C ASN A 164 2.04 8.85 -4.35
N LEU A 165 2.26 10.15 -4.62
CA LEU A 165 1.47 10.89 -5.61
C LEU A 165 1.47 10.21 -6.99
N GLU A 166 2.65 9.89 -7.52
CA GLU A 166 2.78 9.28 -8.86
C GLU A 166 2.03 7.95 -8.93
N TYR A 167 2.21 7.10 -7.91
CA TYR A 167 1.51 5.82 -7.83
C TYR A 167 -0.01 6.01 -7.75
N ASN A 168 -0.50 6.88 -6.87
CA ASN A 168 -1.93 7.07 -6.67
C ASN A 168 -2.62 7.55 -7.95
N PHE A 169 -2.03 8.51 -8.65
CA PHE A 169 -2.59 8.99 -9.91
C PHE A 169 -2.45 7.96 -11.04
N ALA A 170 -1.27 7.36 -11.21
CA ALA A 170 -1.04 6.40 -12.27
C ALA A 170 -1.93 5.15 -12.13
N SER A 171 -2.09 4.62 -10.91
CA SER A 171 -2.97 3.46 -10.65
C SER A 171 -4.43 3.79 -10.94
N THR A 172 -4.90 4.95 -10.51
CA THR A 172 -6.28 5.38 -10.76
C THR A 172 -6.53 5.62 -12.25
N ILE A 173 -5.62 6.31 -12.95
CA ILE A 173 -5.73 6.55 -14.40
C ILE A 173 -5.72 5.22 -15.16
N LYS A 174 -4.84 4.27 -14.78
CA LYS A 174 -4.82 2.92 -15.35
C LYS A 174 -6.19 2.25 -15.21
N GLY A 175 -6.73 2.18 -14.00
CA GLY A 175 -8.05 1.57 -13.77
C GLY A 175 -9.17 2.19 -14.59
N MET A 176 -9.11 3.52 -14.85
CA MET A 176 -10.11 4.21 -15.68
C MET A 176 -9.91 4.05 -17.19
N THR A 177 -8.71 3.71 -17.64
CA THR A 177 -8.35 3.62 -19.07
C THR A 177 -8.24 2.20 -19.60
N GLU A 178 -8.17 1.20 -18.71
CA GLU A 178 -8.24 -0.21 -19.11
C GLU A 178 -9.63 -0.55 -19.65
N GLU A 179 -9.68 -1.13 -20.85
CA GLU A 179 -10.94 -1.45 -21.53
C GLU A 179 -11.67 -2.63 -20.89
N THR A 180 -10.94 -3.50 -20.20
CA THR A 180 -11.47 -4.69 -19.52
C THR A 180 -10.89 -4.80 -18.12
N ALA A 181 -11.75 -4.66 -17.11
CA ALA A 181 -11.36 -4.97 -15.74
C ALA A 181 -11.05 -6.46 -15.60
N LYS A 182 -10.00 -6.81 -14.83
CA LYS A 182 -9.64 -8.19 -14.52
C LYS A 182 -10.69 -8.84 -13.62
N ASN A 183 -10.85 -10.14 -13.74
CA ASN A 183 -11.84 -10.91 -13.03
C ASN A 183 -11.24 -11.62 -11.81
N ILE A 184 -11.84 -11.41 -10.64
CA ILE A 184 -11.47 -12.08 -9.39
C ILE A 184 -12.58 -13.04 -8.97
N GLY A 185 -12.25 -14.32 -8.83
CA GLY A 185 -13.14 -15.33 -8.27
C GLY A 185 -12.97 -15.49 -6.77
N PHE A 186 -14.06 -15.49 -6.02
CA PHE A 186 -14.06 -15.83 -4.59
C PHE A 186 -14.57 -17.27 -4.42
N LEU A 187 -13.73 -18.15 -3.88
CA LEU A 187 -14.13 -19.52 -3.58
C LEU A 187 -15.11 -19.53 -2.40
N VAL A 188 -16.20 -20.32 -2.49
CA VAL A 188 -17.27 -20.32 -1.47
C VAL A 188 -17.72 -21.72 -1.05
N ASN A 189 -17.00 -22.78 -1.43
CA ASN A 189 -17.42 -24.17 -1.18
C ASN A 189 -16.68 -24.87 -0.02
N GLN A 190 -15.70 -24.20 0.59
CA GLN A 190 -14.96 -24.71 1.73
C GLN A 190 -15.37 -24.05 3.06
N GLN A 191 -16.61 -23.54 3.14
CA GLN A 191 -17.13 -22.82 4.31
C GLN A 191 -16.28 -21.57 4.67
N GLU A 192 -15.89 -20.84 3.66
CA GLU A 192 -15.15 -19.57 3.76
C GLU A 192 -15.95 -18.52 4.52
N LEU A 193 -15.39 -17.32 4.65
CA LEU A 193 -16.06 -16.17 5.26
C LEU A 193 -17.43 -15.90 4.59
N LYS A 194 -18.44 -15.62 5.42
CA LYS A 194 -19.76 -15.25 4.93
C LYS A 194 -19.73 -13.89 4.23
N PRO A 195 -20.65 -13.63 3.27
CA PRO A 195 -20.67 -12.36 2.55
C PRO A 195 -20.65 -11.11 3.45
N ASP A 196 -21.39 -11.11 4.56
CA ASP A 196 -21.41 -9.97 5.50
C ASP A 196 -20.09 -9.78 6.24
N GLU A 197 -19.40 -10.87 6.58
CA GLU A 197 -18.08 -10.83 7.22
C GLU A 197 -16.97 -10.42 6.24
N PHE A 198 -17.20 -10.60 4.93
CA PHE A 198 -16.24 -10.37 3.86
C PHE A 198 -16.55 -9.14 3.01
N ARG A 199 -17.64 -8.43 3.36
CA ARG A 199 -18.19 -7.32 2.59
C ARG A 199 -17.17 -6.22 2.31
N GLY A 200 -16.42 -5.81 3.32
CA GLY A 200 -15.44 -4.74 3.18
C GLY A 200 -14.34 -5.05 2.16
N PHE A 201 -13.91 -6.31 2.07
CA PHE A 201 -12.94 -6.72 1.06
C PHE A 201 -13.55 -6.82 -0.35
N MET A 202 -14.80 -7.32 -0.45
CA MET A 202 -15.50 -7.34 -1.74
C MET A 202 -15.71 -5.92 -2.28
N ASP A 203 -16.19 -5.00 -1.46
CA ASP A 203 -16.40 -3.60 -1.86
C ASP A 203 -15.10 -2.94 -2.34
N LEU A 204 -14.00 -3.20 -1.63
CA LEU A 204 -12.66 -2.73 -1.99
C LEU A 204 -12.18 -3.33 -3.34
N ALA A 205 -12.44 -4.61 -3.58
CA ALA A 205 -12.07 -5.26 -4.85
C ALA A 205 -12.91 -4.75 -6.03
N MET A 206 -14.21 -4.48 -5.80
CA MET A 206 -15.12 -3.94 -6.82
C MET A 206 -14.73 -2.54 -7.32
N GLU A 207 -13.89 -1.79 -6.59
CA GLU A 207 -13.44 -0.49 -7.06
C GLU A 207 -12.65 -0.58 -8.38
N ASN A 208 -11.89 -1.66 -8.59
CA ASN A 208 -10.98 -1.81 -9.73
C ASN A 208 -11.15 -3.10 -10.52
N TYR A 209 -11.91 -4.08 -10.01
CA TYR A 209 -11.99 -5.42 -10.56
C TYR A 209 -13.43 -5.90 -10.70
N ASN A 210 -13.67 -6.78 -11.66
CA ASN A 210 -14.89 -7.57 -11.68
C ASN A 210 -14.76 -8.71 -10.67
N ILE A 211 -15.73 -8.86 -9.80
CA ILE A 211 -15.70 -9.92 -8.79
C ILE A 211 -16.90 -10.87 -8.93
N GLY A 212 -16.70 -12.12 -8.56
CA GLY A 212 -17.80 -13.07 -8.52
C GLY A 212 -17.49 -14.31 -7.69
N PRO A 213 -18.53 -14.94 -7.11
CA PRO A 213 -18.34 -16.19 -6.39
C PRO A 213 -18.06 -17.35 -7.36
N ILE A 214 -17.13 -18.21 -6.97
CA ILE A 214 -16.89 -19.49 -7.62
C ILE A 214 -17.72 -20.54 -6.89
N ILE A 215 -18.91 -20.77 -7.40
CA ILE A 215 -19.84 -21.80 -6.91
C ILE A 215 -19.66 -23.01 -7.81
N PRO A 216 -19.25 -24.19 -7.26
CA PRO A 216 -19.17 -25.44 -8.04
C PRO A 216 -20.53 -25.82 -8.67
N GLU A 217 -20.50 -26.40 -9.84
CA GLU A 217 -21.74 -26.83 -10.53
C GLU A 217 -22.55 -27.84 -9.71
N ASN A 218 -21.86 -28.76 -9.04
CA ASN A 218 -22.50 -29.74 -8.14
C ASN A 218 -22.83 -29.18 -6.75
N LYS A 219 -22.51 -27.89 -6.45
CA LYS A 219 -22.73 -27.17 -5.19
C LYS A 219 -21.97 -27.73 -3.97
N THR A 220 -21.08 -28.67 -4.15
CA THR A 220 -20.37 -29.34 -3.05
C THR A 220 -18.86 -29.25 -3.15
N GLU A 221 -18.28 -29.55 -4.30
CA GLU A 221 -16.83 -29.56 -4.54
C GLU A 221 -16.50 -29.16 -5.97
N LEU A 222 -15.31 -28.58 -6.17
CA LEU A 222 -14.83 -28.26 -7.51
C LEU A 222 -14.62 -29.53 -8.34
N SER A 223 -15.06 -29.48 -9.59
CA SER A 223 -14.97 -30.55 -10.57
C SER A 223 -14.40 -30.06 -11.89
N LEU A 224 -14.14 -30.97 -12.83
CA LEU A 224 -13.69 -30.59 -14.18
C LEU A 224 -14.73 -29.73 -14.93
N ALA A 225 -16.01 -29.79 -14.56
CA ALA A 225 -17.05 -28.94 -15.12
C ALA A 225 -16.84 -27.44 -14.78
N ASP A 226 -16.19 -27.16 -13.67
CA ASP A 226 -15.94 -25.78 -13.23
C ASP A 226 -14.71 -25.13 -13.90
N VAL A 227 -13.87 -25.91 -14.58
CA VAL A 227 -12.64 -25.42 -15.22
C VAL A 227 -12.89 -24.29 -16.22
N PRO A 228 -13.93 -24.31 -17.07
CA PRO A 228 -14.20 -23.17 -17.97
C PRO A 228 -14.46 -21.88 -17.24
N LYS A 229 -15.13 -21.92 -16.08
CA LYS A 229 -15.40 -20.76 -15.24
C LYS A 229 -14.13 -20.26 -14.56
N LEU A 230 -13.30 -21.17 -14.03
CA LEU A 230 -12.01 -20.82 -13.43
C LEU A 230 -11.07 -20.15 -14.43
N LYS A 231 -11.05 -20.61 -15.69
CA LYS A 231 -10.21 -20.00 -16.74
C LYS A 231 -10.59 -18.56 -17.09
N GLN A 232 -11.77 -18.09 -16.71
CA GLN A 232 -12.19 -16.69 -16.90
C GLN A 232 -11.70 -15.79 -15.78
N MET A 233 -11.18 -16.36 -14.69
CA MET A 233 -10.69 -15.61 -13.55
C MET A 233 -9.19 -15.38 -13.68
N ASP A 234 -8.75 -14.12 -13.52
CA ASP A 234 -7.33 -13.73 -13.46
C ASP A 234 -6.72 -14.06 -12.10
N ALA A 235 -7.53 -13.99 -11.04
CA ALA A 235 -7.13 -14.40 -9.71
C ALA A 235 -8.26 -15.13 -8.96
N LEU A 236 -7.87 -16.04 -8.05
CA LEU A 236 -8.75 -16.68 -7.08
C LEU A 236 -8.39 -16.24 -5.67
N VAL A 237 -9.40 -15.92 -4.89
CA VAL A 237 -9.29 -15.61 -3.46
C VAL A 237 -9.92 -16.74 -2.65
N ILE A 238 -9.15 -17.31 -1.75
CA ILE A 238 -9.56 -18.36 -0.81
C ILE A 238 -9.45 -17.77 0.61
N ALA A 239 -10.61 -17.41 1.18
CA ALA A 239 -10.69 -16.62 2.42
C ALA A 239 -11.21 -17.44 3.59
N LYS A 240 -10.32 -17.86 4.48
CA LYS A 240 -10.66 -18.62 5.70
C LYS A 240 -11.44 -19.91 5.41
N PRO A 241 -10.92 -20.83 4.59
CA PRO A 241 -11.55 -22.13 4.40
C PRO A 241 -11.60 -22.88 5.73
N ARG A 242 -12.74 -23.52 6.03
CA ARG A 242 -12.96 -24.32 7.25
C ARG A 242 -13.21 -25.80 6.97
N LYS A 243 -13.43 -26.18 5.72
CA LYS A 243 -13.62 -27.55 5.26
C LYS A 243 -12.38 -28.00 4.48
N ALA A 244 -11.96 -29.26 4.67
CA ALA A 244 -10.84 -29.85 3.96
C ALA A 244 -11.10 -29.93 2.45
N PHE A 245 -10.09 -29.59 1.65
CA PHE A 245 -10.10 -29.78 0.20
C PHE A 245 -9.98 -31.26 -0.15
N THR A 246 -10.76 -31.71 -1.13
CA THR A 246 -10.59 -33.05 -1.69
C THR A 246 -9.35 -33.09 -2.60
N ASP A 247 -8.81 -34.28 -2.86
CA ASP A 247 -7.66 -34.41 -3.77
C ASP A 247 -7.99 -33.94 -5.20
N ASN A 248 -9.23 -34.15 -5.65
CA ASN A 248 -9.69 -33.63 -6.93
C ASN A 248 -9.68 -32.09 -6.97
N GLU A 249 -10.17 -31.43 -5.94
CA GLU A 249 -10.15 -29.97 -5.85
C GLU A 249 -8.71 -29.43 -5.87
N LYS A 250 -7.79 -30.08 -5.17
CA LYS A 250 -6.38 -29.71 -5.19
C LYS A 250 -5.77 -29.83 -6.58
N VAL A 251 -6.09 -30.88 -7.36
CA VAL A 251 -5.65 -31.02 -8.76
C VAL A 251 -6.19 -29.89 -9.63
N ILE A 252 -7.45 -29.51 -9.47
CA ILE A 252 -8.07 -28.42 -10.23
C ILE A 252 -7.42 -27.08 -9.90
N LEU A 253 -7.22 -26.78 -8.62
CA LEU A 253 -6.55 -25.56 -8.17
C LEU A 253 -5.08 -25.52 -8.60
N ASP A 254 -4.36 -26.65 -8.53
CA ASP A 254 -3.00 -26.76 -9.06
C ASP A 254 -2.97 -26.43 -10.55
N GLN A 255 -3.88 -27.00 -11.33
CA GLN A 255 -3.93 -26.76 -12.77
C GLN A 255 -4.42 -25.35 -13.12
N TYR A 256 -5.24 -24.71 -12.28
CA TYR A 256 -5.52 -23.30 -12.40
C TYR A 256 -4.24 -22.45 -12.26
N ILE A 257 -3.41 -22.74 -11.26
CA ILE A 257 -2.11 -22.09 -11.05
C ILE A 257 -1.16 -22.40 -12.22
N MET A 258 -1.10 -23.64 -12.69
CA MET A 258 -0.25 -24.05 -13.81
C MET A 258 -0.65 -23.39 -15.14
N ASN A 259 -1.89 -22.94 -15.27
CA ASN A 259 -2.36 -22.17 -16.42
C ASN A 259 -2.17 -20.65 -16.29
N GLY A 260 -1.52 -20.18 -15.22
CA GLY A 260 -1.20 -18.76 -14.98
C GLY A 260 -2.21 -18.05 -14.09
N GLY A 261 -3.19 -18.76 -13.53
CA GLY A 261 -4.12 -18.22 -12.55
C GLY A 261 -3.41 -17.85 -11.25
N LYS A 262 -3.62 -16.64 -10.79
CA LYS A 262 -3.01 -16.11 -9.57
C LYS A 262 -3.85 -16.45 -8.35
N THR A 263 -3.26 -16.61 -7.17
CA THR A 263 -4.03 -17.01 -5.98
C THR A 263 -3.65 -16.19 -4.74
N LEU A 264 -4.67 -15.80 -3.98
CA LEU A 264 -4.57 -15.22 -2.64
C LEU A 264 -5.17 -16.20 -1.63
N TRP A 265 -4.33 -16.73 -0.76
CA TRP A 265 -4.71 -17.67 0.28
C TRP A 265 -4.66 -17.00 1.64
N MET A 266 -5.76 -17.06 2.39
CA MET A 266 -5.87 -16.59 3.77
C MET A 266 -6.33 -17.78 4.61
N ILE A 267 -5.39 -18.40 5.34
CA ILE A 267 -5.54 -19.75 5.89
C ILE A 267 -5.32 -19.76 7.39
N ASP A 268 -6.29 -20.29 8.14
CA ASP A 268 -6.10 -20.69 9.52
C ASP A 268 -5.68 -22.16 9.59
N ALA A 269 -4.55 -22.46 10.19
CA ALA A 269 -4.16 -23.84 10.49
C ALA A 269 -4.61 -24.29 11.90
N VAL A 270 -5.23 -23.38 12.65
CA VAL A 270 -5.76 -23.63 14.00
C VAL A 270 -7.14 -23.00 14.10
N ASN A 271 -8.08 -23.76 14.65
CA ASN A 271 -9.42 -23.26 14.94
C ASN A 271 -9.41 -22.48 16.27
N ALA A 272 -9.48 -21.15 16.18
CA ALA A 272 -9.61 -20.23 17.32
C ALA A 272 -10.40 -19.01 16.88
N GLU A 273 -11.46 -18.65 17.61
CA GLU A 273 -12.39 -17.58 17.24
C GLU A 273 -12.61 -16.63 18.41
N MET A 274 -12.45 -15.32 18.17
CA MET A 274 -12.60 -14.32 19.23
C MET A 274 -14.03 -14.23 19.77
N ASP A 275 -15.04 -14.37 18.92
CA ASP A 275 -16.44 -14.30 19.32
C ASP A 275 -16.78 -15.42 20.31
N THR A 276 -16.28 -16.63 20.06
CA THR A 276 -16.45 -17.77 20.98
C THR A 276 -15.67 -17.56 22.29
N LEU A 277 -14.47 -16.99 22.19
CA LEU A 277 -13.63 -16.68 23.35
C LEU A 277 -14.28 -15.62 24.26
N PHE A 278 -14.89 -14.58 23.72
CA PHE A 278 -15.60 -13.58 24.51
C PHE A 278 -16.79 -14.17 25.28
N GLN A 279 -17.52 -15.09 24.66
CA GLN A 279 -18.66 -15.75 25.30
C GLN A 279 -18.20 -16.74 26.39
N ALA A 280 -17.26 -17.63 26.07
CA ALA A 280 -16.83 -18.71 26.91
C ALA A 280 -15.72 -18.35 27.90
N LYS A 281 -15.05 -17.20 27.77
CA LYS A 281 -13.86 -16.74 28.52
C LYS A 281 -12.62 -17.60 28.31
N LYS A 282 -12.77 -18.83 27.86
CA LYS A 282 -11.73 -19.81 27.59
C LYS A 282 -12.21 -20.78 26.53
N ILE A 283 -11.41 -21.03 25.51
CA ILE A 283 -11.69 -21.97 24.43
C ILE A 283 -10.54 -22.97 24.27
N MET A 284 -10.85 -24.13 23.70
CA MET A 284 -9.85 -25.09 23.25
C MET A 284 -9.51 -24.80 21.80
N ALA A 285 -8.28 -24.38 21.53
CA ALA A 285 -7.74 -24.30 20.18
C ALA A 285 -7.23 -25.66 19.72
N TYR A 286 -7.54 -26.06 18.50
CA TYR A 286 -7.13 -27.35 17.94
C TYR A 286 -6.72 -27.20 16.46
N PRO A 287 -5.89 -28.12 15.92
CA PRO A 287 -5.48 -28.06 14.54
C PRO A 287 -6.68 -28.12 13.58
N LEU A 288 -6.66 -27.31 12.55
CA LEU A 288 -7.64 -27.35 11.46
C LEU A 288 -7.00 -28.07 10.27
N ASP A 289 -7.46 -29.29 10.00
CA ASP A 289 -6.98 -30.05 8.83
C ASP A 289 -7.75 -29.64 7.58
N LEU A 290 -7.10 -28.86 6.73
CA LEU A 290 -7.62 -28.43 5.43
C LEU A 290 -7.15 -29.32 4.27
N ASN A 291 -6.38 -30.37 4.52
CA ASN A 291 -5.73 -31.20 3.49
C ASN A 291 -4.84 -30.39 2.52
N LEU A 292 -4.23 -29.28 3.00
CA LEU A 292 -3.39 -28.41 2.17
C LEU A 292 -1.88 -28.53 2.46
N THR A 293 -1.48 -29.37 3.42
CA THR A 293 -0.09 -29.45 3.86
C THR A 293 0.85 -29.87 2.71
N ASP A 294 0.54 -30.93 1.99
CA ASP A 294 1.33 -31.41 0.86
C ASP A 294 1.28 -30.46 -0.35
N PHE A 295 0.12 -29.82 -0.55
CA PHE A 295 -0.10 -28.84 -1.60
C PHE A 295 0.80 -27.61 -1.40
N MET A 296 0.77 -26.98 -0.23
CA MET A 296 1.59 -25.82 0.11
C MET A 296 3.08 -26.19 0.17
N PHE A 297 3.41 -27.37 0.69
CA PHE A 297 4.78 -27.87 0.73
C PHE A 297 5.41 -27.96 -0.65
N ASN A 298 4.63 -28.38 -1.67
CA ASN A 298 5.12 -28.45 -3.05
C ASN A 298 5.53 -27.06 -3.58
N TYR A 299 4.81 -26.01 -3.23
CA TYR A 299 5.12 -24.62 -3.59
C TYR A 299 6.20 -24.00 -2.69
N GLY A 300 6.75 -24.75 -1.73
CA GLY A 300 7.84 -24.31 -0.87
C GLY A 300 7.41 -23.61 0.42
N LEU A 301 6.19 -23.89 0.89
CA LEU A 301 5.66 -23.36 2.13
C LEU A 301 5.22 -24.46 3.08
N ARG A 302 5.45 -24.25 4.38
CA ARG A 302 4.87 -25.07 5.44
C ARG A 302 4.12 -24.16 6.40
N ILE A 303 2.80 -24.36 6.51
CA ILE A 303 1.97 -23.66 7.49
C ILE A 303 1.98 -24.50 8.79
N ASN A 304 2.41 -23.89 9.89
CA ASN A 304 2.59 -24.58 11.16
C ASN A 304 1.28 -24.54 11.96
N PRO A 305 0.76 -25.68 12.45
CA PRO A 305 -0.46 -25.69 13.26
C PRO A 305 -0.15 -25.32 14.72
N ALA A 306 0.29 -24.08 14.93
CA ALA A 306 0.59 -23.52 16.24
C ALA A 306 0.23 -22.03 16.24
N LEU A 307 -0.44 -21.55 17.28
CA LEU A 307 -0.78 -20.13 17.41
C LEU A 307 0.48 -19.33 17.73
N THR A 308 0.61 -18.18 17.09
CA THR A 308 1.70 -17.25 17.35
C THR A 308 1.23 -16.13 18.27
N LYS A 309 1.88 -16.01 19.43
CA LYS A 309 1.71 -14.89 20.37
C LYS A 309 2.85 -13.92 20.18
N ASP A 310 2.56 -12.65 19.99
CA ASP A 310 3.58 -11.59 19.99
C ASP A 310 3.45 -10.78 21.28
N MET A 311 4.47 -10.81 22.10
CA MET A 311 4.47 -10.16 23.43
C MET A 311 4.88 -8.69 23.36
N LYS A 312 5.31 -8.20 22.18
CA LYS A 312 5.83 -6.83 22.01
C LYS A 312 4.97 -6.00 21.06
N LYS A 313 4.51 -6.60 19.97
CA LYS A 313 3.80 -5.92 18.88
C LYS A 313 2.42 -6.55 18.68
N SER A 314 1.48 -6.20 19.55
CA SER A 314 0.11 -6.71 19.51
C SER A 314 -0.90 -5.59 19.57
N ALA A 315 -2.07 -5.84 19.00
CA ALA A 315 -3.21 -4.96 19.08
C ALA A 315 -3.77 -4.91 20.50
N LEU A 316 -4.45 -3.81 20.80
CA LEU A 316 -5.17 -3.65 22.06
C LEU A 316 -6.53 -4.35 21.98
N VAL A 317 -6.93 -4.97 23.09
CA VAL A 317 -8.32 -5.37 23.32
C VAL A 317 -8.87 -4.60 24.50
N ARG A 318 -10.17 -4.30 24.44
CA ARG A 318 -10.86 -3.57 25.50
C ARG A 318 -11.77 -4.50 26.26
N ILE A 319 -11.50 -4.67 27.56
CA ILE A 319 -12.25 -5.55 28.42
C ILE A 319 -12.78 -4.81 29.64
N VAL A 320 -13.83 -5.34 30.26
CA VAL A 320 -14.36 -4.83 31.53
C VAL A 320 -13.34 -5.15 32.62
N SER A 321 -12.73 -4.14 33.21
CA SER A 321 -11.73 -4.23 34.28
C SER A 321 -12.27 -3.91 35.67
N GLY A 322 -13.51 -3.43 35.77
CA GLY A 322 -14.17 -3.06 37.01
C GLY A 322 -15.54 -2.47 36.78
N GLU A 323 -16.14 -1.98 37.84
CA GLU A 323 -17.43 -1.30 37.86
C GLU A 323 -17.33 -0.04 38.71
N VAL A 324 -17.85 1.08 38.22
CA VAL A 324 -17.93 2.34 38.96
C VAL A 324 -19.36 2.86 38.91
N ALA A 325 -19.98 2.96 40.09
CA ALA A 325 -21.37 3.42 40.25
C ALA A 325 -22.38 2.65 39.34
N GLY A 326 -22.22 1.32 39.24
CA GLY A 326 -23.11 0.47 38.44
C GLY A 326 -22.81 0.46 36.94
N ASN A 327 -21.78 1.20 36.49
CA ASN A 327 -21.37 1.22 35.08
C ASN A 327 -20.07 0.43 34.88
N PRO A 328 -19.98 -0.42 33.84
CA PRO A 328 -18.77 -1.16 33.55
C PRO A 328 -17.63 -0.21 33.16
N GLN A 329 -16.49 -0.37 33.84
CA GLN A 329 -15.25 0.33 33.51
C GLN A 329 -14.44 -0.52 32.55
N TYR A 330 -14.05 0.06 31.42
CA TYR A 330 -13.24 -0.60 30.41
C TYR A 330 -11.77 -0.17 30.48
N SER A 331 -10.88 -1.15 30.39
CA SER A 331 -9.45 -0.89 30.23
C SER A 331 -8.91 -1.60 29.00
N SER A 332 -7.88 -1.00 28.40
CA SER A 332 -7.21 -1.54 27.23
C SER A 332 -5.97 -2.32 27.65
N PHE A 333 -5.81 -3.50 27.09
CA PHE A 333 -4.68 -4.40 27.32
C PHE A 333 -4.14 -4.89 25.98
N LEU A 334 -2.86 -5.22 25.92
CA LEU A 334 -2.30 -5.92 24.78
C LEU A 334 -2.84 -7.36 24.74
N TRP A 335 -3.24 -7.78 23.54
CA TRP A 335 -3.69 -9.14 23.30
C TRP A 335 -2.68 -9.88 22.43
N PRO A 336 -1.80 -10.71 23.03
CA PRO A 336 -0.68 -11.34 22.31
C PRO A 336 -1.08 -12.19 21.11
N TYR A 337 -2.32 -12.68 21.07
CA TYR A 337 -2.86 -13.42 19.93
C TYR A 337 -3.33 -12.55 18.75
N PHE A 338 -3.23 -11.21 18.89
CA PHE A 338 -3.49 -10.26 17.81
C PHE A 338 -2.22 -9.48 17.47
N PRO A 339 -1.20 -10.16 16.92
CA PRO A 339 0.03 -9.48 16.55
C PRO A 339 -0.21 -8.44 15.45
N LEU A 340 0.60 -7.39 15.51
CA LEU A 340 0.71 -6.40 14.45
C LEU A 340 1.88 -6.77 13.55
N GLY A 341 1.62 -7.05 12.28
CA GLY A 341 2.62 -7.47 11.33
C GLY A 341 3.72 -6.41 11.13
N ILE A 342 4.97 -6.85 11.22
CA ILE A 342 6.15 -6.05 10.90
C ILE A 342 6.50 -6.33 9.45
N ALA A 343 6.52 -5.27 8.65
CA ALA A 343 6.86 -5.34 7.24
C ALA A 343 8.32 -4.97 7.00
N GLU A 344 8.93 -5.55 5.96
CA GLU A 344 10.19 -5.03 5.44
C GLU A 344 10.01 -3.59 4.94
N THR A 345 11.02 -2.74 5.21
CA THR A 345 10.98 -1.31 4.87
C THR A 345 10.90 -1.03 3.37
N LYS A 346 11.34 -1.98 2.53
CA LYS A 346 11.36 -1.87 1.06
C LYS A 346 10.41 -2.85 0.38
N ASN A 347 9.21 -3.03 0.92
CA ASN A 347 8.21 -3.90 0.30
C ASN A 347 7.06 -3.06 -0.27
N PRO A 348 6.83 -3.04 -1.58
CA PRO A 348 5.80 -2.19 -2.19
C PRO A 348 4.38 -2.51 -1.72
N ILE A 349 4.10 -3.76 -1.32
CA ILE A 349 2.78 -4.19 -0.83
C ILE A 349 2.46 -3.54 0.52
N THR A 350 3.49 -3.32 1.36
CA THR A 350 3.34 -2.87 2.75
C THR A 350 3.85 -1.44 2.99
N LYS A 351 4.39 -0.79 1.97
CA LYS A 351 4.91 0.57 2.10
C LYS A 351 3.78 1.57 2.38
N ASN A 352 3.98 2.42 3.39
CA ASN A 352 3.10 3.54 3.73
C ASN A 352 1.67 3.14 4.12
N ILE A 353 1.47 1.96 4.72
CA ILE A 353 0.20 1.53 5.30
C ILE A 353 0.24 1.58 6.84
N ASN A 354 -0.93 1.59 7.47
CA ASN A 354 -1.04 1.40 8.91
C ASN A 354 -0.57 -0.01 9.31
N PRO A 355 -0.24 -0.24 10.60
CA PRO A 355 0.00 -1.60 11.09
C PRO A 355 -1.15 -2.53 10.73
N VAL A 356 -0.84 -3.70 10.22
CA VAL A 356 -1.82 -4.72 9.86
C VAL A 356 -2.05 -5.63 11.05
N LYS A 357 -3.31 -5.76 11.47
CA LYS A 357 -3.70 -6.64 12.58
C LYS A 357 -3.96 -8.05 12.06
N PHE A 358 -3.35 -9.03 12.71
CA PHE A 358 -3.62 -10.45 12.56
C PHE A 358 -4.44 -10.95 13.74
N GLU A 359 -5.33 -11.92 13.52
CA GLU A 359 -6.15 -12.51 14.58
C GLU A 359 -5.89 -14.02 14.68
N PHE A 360 -5.32 -14.47 15.80
CA PHE A 360 -4.90 -15.86 16.03
C PHE A 360 -4.02 -16.45 14.91
N PRO A 361 -3.05 -15.70 14.36
CA PRO A 361 -2.27 -16.21 13.25
C PRO A 361 -1.45 -17.42 13.64
N THR A 362 -1.24 -18.25 12.65
CA THR A 362 -0.23 -19.30 12.69
C THR A 362 1.07 -18.78 12.08
N SER A 363 1.99 -19.66 11.68
CA SER A 363 3.22 -19.21 11.02
C SER A 363 3.53 -20.02 9.78
N ILE A 364 4.29 -19.41 8.88
CA ILE A 364 4.76 -20.00 7.63
C ILE A 364 6.27 -20.20 7.72
N ASP A 365 6.74 -21.41 7.40
CA ASP A 365 8.16 -21.65 7.10
C ASP A 365 8.34 -21.68 5.58
N THR A 366 9.38 -21.02 5.11
CA THR A 366 9.76 -20.99 3.69
C THR A 366 10.83 -22.04 3.40
N LEU A 367 10.63 -22.87 2.39
CA LEU A 367 11.46 -24.03 2.10
C LEU A 367 12.34 -23.85 0.86
N GLY A 368 12.35 -22.71 0.25
CA GLY A 368 13.08 -22.39 -0.96
C GLY A 368 12.80 -23.37 -2.13
N ARG A 369 12.45 -22.86 -3.28
CA ARG A 369 12.26 -23.65 -4.50
C ARG A 369 13.04 -23.06 -5.65
N LYS A 370 13.63 -23.90 -6.48
CA LYS A 370 14.27 -23.46 -7.72
C LYS A 370 13.22 -22.78 -8.60
N ASN A 371 13.56 -21.63 -9.16
CA ASN A 371 12.70 -20.82 -10.02
C ASN A 371 11.50 -20.15 -9.33
N ILE A 372 11.44 -20.15 -7.99
CA ILE A 372 10.45 -19.40 -7.21
C ILE A 372 11.19 -18.45 -6.29
N LYS A 373 10.92 -17.15 -6.44
CA LYS A 373 11.34 -16.12 -5.51
C LYS A 373 10.32 -16.03 -4.39
N THR A 374 10.76 -16.21 -3.15
CA THR A 374 9.94 -16.04 -1.96
C THR A 374 10.27 -14.69 -1.34
N ARG A 375 9.24 -13.89 -1.10
CA ARG A 375 9.34 -12.59 -0.41
C ARG A 375 8.49 -12.64 0.86
N VAL A 376 9.12 -12.40 2.00
CA VAL A 376 8.40 -12.22 3.27
C VAL A 376 7.67 -10.87 3.22
N ILE A 377 6.39 -10.87 3.55
CA ILE A 377 5.54 -9.67 3.55
C ILE A 377 5.36 -9.14 4.97
N PHE A 378 5.02 -10.02 5.90
CA PHE A 378 4.88 -9.71 7.31
C PHE A 378 5.48 -10.79 8.18
N GLU A 379 6.09 -10.36 9.27
CA GLU A 379 6.57 -11.19 10.35
C GLU A 379 6.21 -10.60 11.72
N SER A 380 6.37 -11.41 12.75
CA SER A 380 6.22 -10.99 14.15
C SER A 380 7.44 -10.21 14.63
N SER A 381 7.35 -9.68 15.86
CA SER A 381 8.54 -9.20 16.56
C SER A 381 9.43 -10.38 17.03
N GLU A 382 10.62 -10.03 17.54
CA GLU A 382 11.54 -10.98 18.17
C GLU A 382 11.08 -11.46 19.58
N ARG A 383 9.90 -11.03 20.04
CA ARG A 383 9.31 -11.41 21.32
C ARG A 383 8.08 -12.28 21.11
N THR A 384 8.26 -13.42 20.46
CA THR A 384 7.17 -14.32 20.09
C THR A 384 7.23 -15.65 20.81
N ILE A 385 6.06 -16.23 21.02
CA ILE A 385 5.86 -17.58 21.55
C ILE A 385 4.97 -18.35 20.57
N SER A 386 5.40 -19.52 20.14
CA SER A 386 4.55 -20.47 19.42
C SER A 386 3.83 -21.36 20.44
N LYS A 387 2.50 -21.28 20.49
CA LYS A 387 1.66 -22.11 21.32
C LYS A 387 1.14 -23.30 20.52
N THR A 388 1.68 -24.46 20.80
CA THR A 388 1.25 -25.72 20.16
C THR A 388 -0.20 -26.06 20.54
N VAL A 389 -0.91 -26.70 19.64
CA VAL A 389 -2.29 -27.12 19.82
C VAL A 389 -2.38 -28.66 19.76
N PRO A 390 -3.35 -29.30 20.43
CA PRO A 390 -4.45 -28.73 21.22
C PRO A 390 -4.00 -28.01 22.48
N ASN A 391 -4.56 -26.79 22.73
CA ASN A 391 -4.27 -26.05 23.96
C ASN A 391 -5.41 -25.04 24.24
N TYR A 392 -5.51 -24.60 25.49
CA TYR A 392 -6.47 -23.59 25.87
C TYR A 392 -5.98 -22.18 25.53
N VAL A 393 -6.91 -21.35 25.09
CA VAL A 393 -6.75 -19.89 24.97
C VAL A 393 -7.74 -19.26 25.93
N ALA A 394 -7.30 -18.34 26.79
CA ALA A 394 -8.13 -17.71 27.80
C ALA A 394 -7.99 -16.18 27.77
N LEU A 395 -9.10 -15.45 28.00
CA LEU A 395 -9.09 -13.97 28.06
C LEU A 395 -8.15 -13.42 29.15
N SER A 396 -7.80 -14.23 30.15
CA SER A 396 -6.83 -13.85 31.18
C SER A 396 -5.37 -13.79 30.68
N GLU A 397 -5.09 -14.21 29.45
CA GLU A 397 -3.74 -14.12 28.85
C GLU A 397 -3.42 -12.71 28.29
N ILE A 398 -4.15 -11.69 28.73
CA ILE A 398 -3.87 -10.27 28.42
C ILE A 398 -2.57 -9.82 29.06
N VAL A 399 -1.91 -8.83 28.43
CA VAL A 399 -0.66 -8.25 28.91
C VAL A 399 -0.83 -6.75 29.10
N ARG A 400 -0.32 -6.23 30.21
CA ARG A 400 -0.25 -4.79 30.41
C ARG A 400 0.88 -4.22 29.56
N ALA A 401 0.62 -3.08 28.92
CA ALA A 401 1.57 -2.43 28.02
C ALA A 401 2.88 -2.03 28.73
N ASP A 402 2.82 -1.76 30.04
CA ASP A 402 3.96 -1.40 30.89
C ASP A 402 4.83 -2.61 31.31
N SER A 403 4.34 -3.83 31.10
CA SER A 403 5.01 -5.08 31.52
C SER A 403 5.79 -5.77 30.41
N ILE A 404 5.84 -5.19 29.21
CA ILE A 404 6.39 -5.84 27.99
C ILE A 404 7.91 -6.12 28.10
N GLY A 405 8.65 -5.35 28.91
CA GLY A 405 10.12 -5.41 28.95
C GLY A 405 10.70 -6.66 29.62
N GLU A 406 9.95 -7.35 30.46
CA GLU A 406 10.48 -8.32 31.42
C GLU A 406 10.19 -9.79 31.10
N MET A 407 9.26 -10.09 30.20
CA MET A 407 8.61 -11.41 30.20
C MET A 407 9.20 -12.50 29.30
N GLU A 408 10.02 -12.18 28.26
CA GLU A 408 10.42 -13.23 27.32
C GLU A 408 11.81 -13.03 26.71
N ARG A 409 12.52 -14.11 26.47
CA ARG A 409 13.77 -14.10 25.72
C ARG A 409 13.49 -13.84 24.24
N PRO A 410 14.39 -13.14 23.50
CA PRO A 410 14.25 -12.99 22.05
C PRO A 410 14.18 -14.36 21.37
N ALA A 411 13.27 -14.49 20.40
CA ALA A 411 13.10 -15.65 19.55
C ALA A 411 13.09 -15.21 18.08
N PRO A 412 13.44 -16.09 17.13
CA PRO A 412 13.34 -15.74 15.72
C PRO A 412 11.92 -15.29 15.35
N PRO A 413 11.76 -14.19 14.60
CA PRO A 413 10.47 -13.76 14.10
C PRO A 413 9.72 -14.87 13.37
N LYS A 414 8.40 -14.85 13.43
CA LYS A 414 7.50 -15.79 12.76
C LYS A 414 6.86 -15.12 11.56
N ILE A 415 6.94 -15.77 10.42
CA ILE A 415 6.40 -15.24 9.17
C ILE A 415 4.88 -15.45 9.17
N PHE A 416 4.13 -14.39 8.90
CA PHE A 416 2.66 -14.40 8.80
C PHE A 416 2.17 -14.36 7.35
N ALA A 417 2.92 -13.72 6.45
CA ALA A 417 2.53 -13.61 5.06
C ALA A 417 3.74 -13.66 4.13
N VAL A 418 3.58 -14.35 3.00
CA VAL A 418 4.59 -14.48 1.95
C VAL A 418 4.00 -14.27 0.58
N ALA A 419 4.78 -13.71 -0.33
CA ALA A 419 4.53 -13.72 -1.77
C ALA A 419 5.52 -14.65 -2.45
N LEU A 420 5.01 -15.48 -3.34
CA LEU A 420 5.77 -16.36 -4.23
C LEU A 420 5.64 -15.84 -5.65
N GLU A 421 6.75 -15.76 -6.36
CA GLU A 421 6.82 -15.26 -7.73
C GLU A 421 7.78 -16.12 -8.57
N GLY A 422 7.37 -16.49 -9.78
CA GLY A 422 8.17 -17.27 -10.70
C GLY A 422 7.42 -18.38 -11.41
N LYS A 423 8.15 -19.39 -11.89
CA LYS A 423 7.58 -20.54 -12.59
C LYS A 423 7.33 -21.68 -11.60
N PHE A 424 6.06 -21.91 -11.31
CA PHE A 424 5.64 -22.97 -10.40
C PHE A 424 5.70 -24.33 -11.10
N THR A 425 6.03 -25.36 -10.32
CA THR A 425 5.94 -26.77 -10.75
C THR A 425 4.73 -27.40 -10.10
N SER A 426 3.92 -28.12 -10.87
CA SER A 426 2.73 -28.81 -10.40
C SER A 426 3.03 -29.79 -9.27
N ALA A 427 2.19 -29.79 -8.23
CA ALA A 427 2.23 -30.75 -7.14
C ALA A 427 1.98 -32.20 -7.64
N TYR A 428 1.45 -32.35 -8.84
CA TYR A 428 1.05 -33.62 -9.45
C TYR A 428 1.91 -34.02 -10.65
N ALA A 429 2.97 -33.28 -10.96
CA ALA A 429 3.81 -33.56 -12.15
C ALA A 429 4.35 -35.00 -12.20
N THR A 430 4.61 -35.61 -11.04
CA THR A 430 5.16 -36.98 -10.91
C THR A 430 4.13 -37.98 -10.35
N ARG A 431 2.88 -37.56 -10.12
CA ARG A 431 1.83 -38.39 -9.53
C ARG A 431 0.85 -38.90 -10.60
N SER A 432 0.09 -39.94 -10.28
CA SER A 432 -0.89 -40.56 -11.18
C SER A 432 -2.09 -39.68 -11.48
N GLU A 433 -2.45 -38.77 -10.55
CA GLU A 433 -3.57 -37.84 -10.63
C GLU A 433 -3.45 -36.87 -11.80
N LYS A 434 -2.25 -36.65 -12.35
CA LYS A 434 -2.05 -35.88 -13.59
C LYS A 434 -2.90 -36.42 -14.76
N ASN A 435 -3.19 -37.72 -14.78
CA ASN A 435 -3.92 -38.35 -15.84
C ASN A 435 -5.44 -38.07 -15.74
N THR A 436 -5.94 -37.58 -14.62
CA THR A 436 -7.35 -37.25 -14.40
C THR A 436 -7.72 -35.87 -14.94
N TYR A 437 -6.72 -35.00 -15.27
CA TYR A 437 -6.96 -33.65 -15.75
C TYR A 437 -6.63 -33.52 -17.25
N PRO A 438 -7.62 -33.26 -18.12
CA PRO A 438 -7.38 -33.06 -19.55
C PRO A 438 -6.52 -31.81 -19.82
N GLY A 439 -5.43 -31.98 -20.60
CA GLY A 439 -4.54 -30.89 -20.92
C GLY A 439 -3.64 -30.46 -19.72
N PHE A 440 -3.28 -31.40 -18.87
CA PHE A 440 -2.41 -31.21 -17.72
C PHE A 440 -1.13 -30.47 -18.08
N ARG A 441 -0.76 -29.48 -17.26
CA ARG A 441 0.50 -28.74 -17.35
C ARG A 441 1.36 -29.04 -16.14
N ALA A 442 2.62 -29.41 -16.37
CA ALA A 442 3.58 -29.69 -15.32
C ALA A 442 4.25 -28.43 -14.75
N GLN A 443 4.23 -27.34 -15.50
CA GLN A 443 4.85 -26.08 -15.11
C GLN A 443 4.02 -24.88 -15.57
N SER A 444 3.98 -23.83 -14.74
CA SER A 444 3.29 -22.58 -15.06
C SER A 444 4.17 -21.64 -15.93
N PRO A 445 3.59 -20.65 -16.61
CA PRO A 445 4.29 -19.43 -16.98
C PRO A 445 4.77 -18.70 -15.73
N GLU A 446 5.41 -17.53 -15.87
CA GLU A 446 5.64 -16.61 -14.74
C GLU A 446 4.31 -16.32 -14.05
N ASN A 447 4.23 -16.56 -12.75
CA ASN A 447 3.00 -16.46 -11.99
C ASN A 447 3.27 -15.94 -10.57
N LYS A 448 2.21 -15.57 -9.86
CA LYS A 448 2.26 -15.03 -8.50
C LYS A 448 1.27 -15.75 -7.60
N MET A 449 1.66 -15.96 -6.36
CA MET A 449 0.82 -16.49 -5.28
C MET A 449 1.11 -15.72 -4.00
N LEU A 450 0.10 -15.38 -3.24
CA LEU A 450 0.23 -14.77 -1.93
C LEU A 450 -0.46 -15.65 -0.90
N VAL A 451 0.25 -15.97 0.19
CA VAL A 451 -0.24 -16.84 1.27
C VAL A 451 -0.11 -16.12 2.59
N ILE A 452 -1.20 -16.07 3.35
CA ILE A 452 -1.34 -15.42 4.65
C ILE A 452 -1.79 -16.48 5.64
N ALA A 453 -1.07 -16.63 6.75
CA ALA A 453 -1.38 -17.60 7.80
C ALA A 453 -2.36 -17.06 8.84
N ASP A 454 -3.41 -16.40 8.34
CA ASP A 454 -4.52 -15.82 9.08
C ASP A 454 -5.73 -15.70 8.15
N GLY A 455 -6.82 -16.39 8.48
CA GLY A 455 -8.06 -16.33 7.72
C GLY A 455 -8.90 -15.11 8.05
N ASP A 456 -8.71 -14.48 9.19
CA ASP A 456 -9.49 -13.32 9.64
C ASP A 456 -9.00 -11.99 9.08
N ILE A 457 -7.87 -11.96 8.39
CA ILE A 457 -7.25 -10.73 7.88
C ILE A 457 -8.18 -9.92 6.97
N ALA A 458 -9.11 -10.57 6.28
CA ALA A 458 -10.11 -9.97 5.41
C ALA A 458 -11.50 -9.87 6.06
N ARG A 459 -11.63 -10.26 7.33
CA ARG A 459 -12.88 -10.24 8.07
C ARG A 459 -13.16 -8.86 8.62
N ASN A 460 -14.32 -8.30 8.31
CA ASN A 460 -14.78 -7.09 8.97
C ASN A 460 -15.70 -7.43 10.16
N GLN A 461 -15.62 -6.62 11.20
CA GLN A 461 -16.48 -6.74 12.36
C GLN A 461 -17.91 -6.28 12.01
N ILE A 462 -18.90 -6.87 12.67
CA ILE A 462 -20.33 -6.54 12.46
C ILE A 462 -20.87 -5.81 13.68
N TRP A 463 -21.46 -4.65 13.48
CA TRP A 463 -22.12 -3.88 14.54
C TRP A 463 -23.58 -3.61 14.16
N LYS A 464 -24.50 -4.04 15.02
CA LYS A 464 -25.96 -3.88 14.80
C LYS A 464 -26.42 -4.39 13.42
N GLY A 465 -25.84 -5.49 12.95
CA GLY A 465 -26.17 -6.09 11.66
C GLY A 465 -25.55 -5.40 10.44
N GLN A 466 -24.68 -4.40 10.66
CA GLN A 466 -23.96 -3.72 9.59
C GLN A 466 -22.46 -4.02 9.69
N PRO A 467 -21.79 -4.31 8.58
CA PRO A 467 -20.34 -4.46 8.57
C PRO A 467 -19.64 -3.13 8.82
N LEU A 468 -18.65 -3.13 9.70
CA LEU A 468 -17.74 -2.00 9.87
C LEU A 468 -16.73 -1.95 8.71
N PRO A 469 -16.12 -0.78 8.44
CA PRO A 469 -15.00 -0.71 7.52
C PRO A 469 -13.91 -1.74 7.85
N LEU A 470 -13.34 -2.36 6.84
CA LEU A 470 -12.31 -3.39 7.03
C LEU A 470 -11.07 -2.78 7.73
N GLY A 471 -10.65 -3.42 8.82
CA GLY A 471 -9.55 -2.96 9.67
C GLY A 471 -9.98 -1.99 10.79
N GLU A 472 -11.26 -1.61 10.90
CA GLU A 472 -11.77 -0.85 12.05
C GLU A 472 -12.08 -1.81 13.22
N ASP A 473 -11.59 -1.46 14.41
CA ASP A 473 -11.91 -2.19 15.63
C ASP A 473 -13.06 -1.50 16.39
N LEU A 474 -14.13 -2.26 16.62
CA LEU A 474 -15.36 -1.76 17.24
C LEU A 474 -15.14 -1.15 18.62
N LEU A 475 -14.29 -1.77 19.44
CA LEU A 475 -14.16 -1.42 20.86
C LEU A 475 -13.06 -0.37 21.08
N THR A 476 -11.93 -0.51 20.41
CA THR A 476 -10.79 0.41 20.56
C THR A 476 -10.87 1.62 19.65
N LYS A 477 -11.68 1.54 18.57
CA LYS A 477 -11.78 2.55 17.51
C LYS A 477 -10.48 2.76 16.73
N GLU A 478 -9.55 1.82 16.85
CA GLU A 478 -8.32 1.83 16.05
C GLU A 478 -8.61 1.47 14.59
N HIS A 479 -7.86 2.08 13.68
CA HIS A 479 -7.93 1.80 12.25
C HIS A 479 -6.64 1.12 11.80
N TYR A 480 -6.70 -0.18 11.57
CA TYR A 480 -5.59 -1.00 11.09
C TYR A 480 -5.47 -0.96 9.57
N GLY A 481 -4.28 -1.29 9.08
CA GLY A 481 -3.95 -1.26 7.64
C GLY A 481 -4.47 -2.43 6.81
N ASN A 482 -5.38 -3.25 7.33
CA ASN A 482 -5.86 -4.47 6.66
C ASN A 482 -6.47 -4.19 5.28
N ALA A 483 -7.34 -3.18 5.17
CA ALA A 483 -7.93 -2.78 3.88
C ALA A 483 -6.88 -2.34 2.87
N GLN A 484 -5.93 -1.49 3.30
CA GLN A 484 -4.84 -0.99 2.45
C GLN A 484 -3.93 -2.12 2.00
N PHE A 485 -3.58 -3.03 2.91
CA PHE A 485 -2.77 -4.21 2.60
C PHE A 485 -3.44 -5.11 1.56
N LEU A 486 -4.71 -5.44 1.76
CA LEU A 486 -5.42 -6.35 0.85
C LEU A 486 -5.65 -5.73 -0.53
N ARG A 487 -5.90 -4.41 -0.62
CA ARG A 487 -5.89 -3.68 -1.89
C ARG A 487 -4.54 -3.85 -2.60
N ASN A 488 -3.45 -3.54 -1.90
CA ASN A 488 -2.11 -3.66 -2.46
C ASN A 488 -1.74 -5.11 -2.83
N ALA A 489 -2.26 -6.09 -2.10
CA ALA A 489 -2.08 -7.51 -2.41
C ALA A 489 -2.77 -7.91 -3.72
N LEU A 490 -4.00 -7.43 -3.97
CA LEU A 490 -4.69 -7.64 -5.24
C LEU A 490 -3.95 -6.93 -6.38
N ASP A 491 -3.57 -5.67 -6.18
CA ASP A 491 -2.82 -4.90 -7.17
C ASP A 491 -1.48 -5.60 -7.50
N TYR A 492 -0.76 -6.11 -6.51
CA TYR A 492 0.48 -6.87 -6.72
C TYR A 492 0.26 -8.16 -7.52
N LEU A 493 -0.77 -8.92 -7.17
CA LEU A 493 -1.09 -10.17 -7.87
C LEU A 493 -1.47 -9.92 -9.32
N LEU A 494 -2.27 -8.90 -9.58
CA LEU A 494 -2.87 -8.61 -10.87
C LEU A 494 -2.08 -7.61 -11.72
N ASP A 495 -1.02 -7.01 -11.15
CA ASP A 495 -0.16 -6.09 -11.89
C ASP A 495 0.81 -6.86 -12.80
N ASP A 496 0.55 -6.81 -14.10
CA ASP A 496 1.43 -7.35 -15.15
C ASP A 496 2.45 -6.30 -15.66
N SER A 497 2.42 -5.08 -15.09
CA SER A 497 3.10 -3.91 -15.64
C SER A 497 4.16 -3.27 -14.72
N ASN A 498 4.41 -3.88 -13.54
CA ASN A 498 5.34 -3.39 -12.51
C ASN A 498 4.96 -2.01 -11.93
N LEU A 499 3.65 -1.68 -11.88
CA LEU A 499 3.14 -0.48 -11.20
C LEU A 499 3.60 -0.40 -9.74
N MET A 500 3.64 -1.55 -9.08
CA MET A 500 4.05 -1.64 -7.67
C MET A 500 5.50 -1.21 -7.45
N ASP A 501 6.38 -1.26 -8.47
CA ASP A 501 7.76 -0.78 -8.36
C ASP A 501 7.83 0.73 -8.14
N LEU A 502 6.79 1.49 -8.51
CA LEU A 502 6.70 2.92 -8.21
C LEU A 502 6.66 3.20 -6.71
N ARG A 503 6.10 2.30 -5.94
CA ARG A 503 6.03 2.43 -4.47
C ARG A 503 7.38 2.23 -3.80
N ASP A 504 8.36 1.60 -4.46
CA ASP A 504 9.72 1.44 -3.92
C ASP A 504 10.56 2.73 -4.00
N ARG A 505 10.13 3.73 -4.81
CA ARG A 505 10.83 5.02 -4.88
C ARG A 505 10.73 5.72 -3.52
N THR A 506 11.88 6.05 -2.95
CA THR A 506 11.99 6.90 -1.75
C THR A 506 12.36 8.32 -2.19
N ILE A 507 11.57 9.30 -1.79
CA ILE A 507 11.82 10.71 -2.03
C ILE A 507 12.06 11.36 -0.68
N GLU A 508 13.31 11.64 -0.32
CA GLU A 508 13.60 12.42 0.88
C GLU A 508 13.38 13.91 0.62
N VAL A 509 12.26 14.42 1.08
CA VAL A 509 12.05 15.87 1.13
C VAL A 509 12.76 16.40 2.36
N ARG A 510 13.93 16.98 2.14
CA ARG A 510 14.68 17.65 3.22
C ARG A 510 13.95 18.94 3.59
N LEU A 511 13.19 18.87 4.66
CA LEU A 511 12.61 20.08 5.27
C LEU A 511 13.73 20.91 5.88
N LEU A 512 13.59 22.22 5.78
CA LEU A 512 14.51 23.15 6.42
C LEU A 512 14.36 23.03 7.96
N ASP A 513 15.46 22.75 8.61
CA ASP A 513 15.53 22.72 10.08
C ASP A 513 15.33 24.15 10.62
N ARG A 514 14.16 24.41 11.20
CA ARG A 514 13.81 25.73 11.73
C ARG A 514 14.77 26.19 12.83
N GLN A 515 15.21 25.29 13.71
CA GLN A 515 16.14 25.65 14.78
C GLN A 515 17.48 26.07 14.22
N ARG A 516 17.97 25.37 13.22
CA ARG A 516 19.21 25.69 12.52
C ARG A 516 19.10 26.97 11.69
N ILE A 517 17.94 27.18 11.03
CA ILE A 517 17.68 28.42 10.30
C ILE A 517 17.75 29.63 11.25
N ASP A 518 17.06 29.55 12.38
CA ASP A 518 17.02 30.65 13.34
C ASP A 518 18.40 30.91 13.97
N ALA A 519 19.19 29.86 14.23
CA ALA A 519 20.55 29.97 14.78
C ALA A 519 21.56 30.52 13.74
N GLU A 520 21.50 30.10 12.48
CA GLU A 520 22.50 30.42 11.45
C GLU A 520 22.04 31.54 10.49
N LYS A 521 20.87 32.15 10.70
CA LYS A 521 20.25 33.13 9.78
C LYS A 521 21.18 34.30 9.46
N SER A 522 21.82 34.86 10.48
CA SER A 522 22.73 35.98 10.34
C SER A 522 23.94 35.63 9.47
N ASP A 523 24.53 34.46 9.71
CA ASP A 523 25.75 34.01 9.02
C ASP A 523 25.47 33.78 7.52
N TRP A 524 24.36 33.15 7.21
CA TRP A 524 23.93 32.94 5.81
C TRP A 524 23.57 34.25 5.10
N GLN A 525 23.01 35.24 5.80
CA GLN A 525 22.77 36.57 5.24
C GLN A 525 24.08 37.26 4.86
N TRP A 526 25.09 37.21 5.73
CA TRP A 526 26.40 37.77 5.44
C TRP A 526 27.13 37.03 4.30
N ILE A 527 27.09 35.71 4.28
CA ILE A 527 27.70 34.92 3.22
C ILE A 527 27.04 35.26 1.86
N ASN A 528 25.72 35.31 1.78
CA ASN A 528 25.01 35.65 0.55
C ASN A 528 25.26 37.07 0.05
N LEU A 529 25.57 38.01 0.96
CA LEU A 529 25.92 39.38 0.60
C LEU A 529 27.38 39.52 0.17
N LEU A 530 28.31 38.95 0.94
CA LEU A 530 29.74 39.15 0.76
C LEU A 530 30.34 38.26 -0.33
N LEU A 531 29.84 37.03 -0.52
CA LEU A 531 30.37 36.09 -1.49
C LEU A 531 30.28 36.59 -2.94
N PRO A 532 29.15 37.13 -3.43
CA PRO A 532 29.08 37.72 -4.78
C PRO A 532 30.01 38.93 -4.97
N LEU A 533 30.10 39.77 -3.96
CA LEU A 533 31.02 40.93 -3.97
C LEU A 533 32.49 40.49 -4.00
N GLY A 534 32.85 39.48 -3.24
CA GLY A 534 34.18 38.87 -3.26
C GLY A 534 34.53 38.28 -4.64
N ILE A 535 33.61 37.54 -5.25
CA ILE A 535 33.80 36.97 -6.60
C ILE A 535 34.00 38.10 -7.64
N LEU A 536 33.17 39.14 -7.58
CA LEU A 536 33.32 40.30 -8.48
C LEU A 536 34.66 41.01 -8.27
N GLY A 537 35.11 41.18 -7.00
CA GLY A 537 36.42 41.74 -6.65
C GLY A 537 37.57 40.92 -7.25
N VAL A 538 37.53 39.60 -7.10
CA VAL A 538 38.54 38.67 -7.66
C VAL A 538 38.57 38.74 -9.17
N LEU A 539 37.41 38.73 -9.81
CA LEU A 539 37.28 38.84 -11.28
C LEU A 539 37.80 40.22 -11.79
N GLY A 540 37.47 41.29 -11.06
CA GLY A 540 37.96 42.63 -11.37
C GLY A 540 39.48 42.76 -11.26
N ALA A 541 40.05 42.27 -10.13
CA ALA A 541 41.51 42.22 -9.93
C ALA A 541 42.22 41.35 -11.00
N SER A 542 41.70 40.15 -11.26
CA SER A 542 42.23 39.26 -12.28
C SER A 542 42.20 39.91 -13.68
N SER A 543 41.12 40.57 -14.03
CA SER A 543 41.00 41.35 -15.30
C SER A 543 41.98 42.50 -15.36
N TYR A 544 42.21 43.23 -14.22
CA TYR A 544 43.20 44.31 -14.15
C TYR A 544 44.62 43.79 -14.34
N PHE A 545 45.03 42.74 -13.64
CA PHE A 545 46.37 42.15 -13.78
C PHE A 545 46.61 41.55 -15.19
N LEU A 546 45.62 40.87 -15.75
CA LEU A 546 45.70 40.34 -17.14
C LEU A 546 45.85 41.46 -18.17
N ARG A 547 45.11 42.57 -18.02
CA ARG A 547 45.28 43.77 -18.90
C ARG A 547 46.64 44.38 -18.73
N LYS A 548 47.13 44.55 -17.50
CA LYS A 548 48.49 45.11 -17.26
C LYS A 548 49.57 44.25 -17.90
N LYS A 549 49.45 42.89 -17.82
CA LYS A 549 50.41 41.97 -18.44
C LYS A 549 50.31 41.93 -20.00
N MET A 550 49.16 42.25 -20.57
CA MET A 550 48.98 42.26 -22.04
C MET A 550 49.38 43.59 -22.68
N PHE A 551 49.53 44.67 -21.90
CA PHE A 551 49.80 46.03 -22.41
C PHE A 551 51.08 46.65 -21.85
N SER A 552 51.83 45.96 -20.99
CA SER A 552 53.24 46.23 -20.65
C SER A 552 54.14 45.22 -21.39
#